data_917ce61d64bc1a889eaa81bc5a64a141
#
_entry.id   917ce61d64bc1a889eaa81bc5a64a141
#
_cell.length_a   1.000
_cell.length_b   1.000
_cell.length_c   1.000
_cell.angle_alpha   90.00
_cell.angle_beta   90.00
_cell.angle_gamma   90.00
#
_symmetry.space_group_name_H-M   'P 1'
#
loop_
_entity.id
_entity.type
_entity.pdbx_description
1 polymer ?
#
loop_
_entity_poly.entity_id
_entity_poly.type
_entity_poly.pdbx_seq_one_letter_code
_entity_poly.pdbx_strand_id
1 'polypeptide(L)'
;MSSSARGVPVLPDTIAAVATAVAPGQGGIAVIRLSGPMAQRVVRTITVFPGSQEWLSHRVLYGHVLAADGHERLDEVLVLVMLAPRSFTAEDVVEIHCHGGVIAVQRVMARVLEQPGVRRALPGEFSQRAVLNGRLDLTRAAVSYTHLTLPTNREV
;
A
#
# COMPACT_ATOMS: atom_id res chain seq x y z
N MET A 1 24.46 -0.01 -24.89
CA MET A 1 24.27 -1.23 -25.64
C MET A 1 22.88 -1.78 -25.47
N SER A 2 22.42 -2.47 -26.49
CA SER A 2 21.12 -3.09 -26.47
C SER A 2 20.93 -4.08 -25.33
N SER A 3 21.99 -4.73 -24.87
CA SER A 3 21.94 -5.66 -23.78
C SER A 3 21.47 -4.98 -22.48
N SER A 4 21.86 -3.74 -22.24
CA SER A 4 21.42 -3.03 -21.04
C SER A 4 19.93 -2.75 -21.10
N ALA A 5 19.43 -2.41 -22.27
CA ALA A 5 17.99 -2.19 -22.44
C ALA A 5 17.18 -3.46 -22.16
N ARG A 6 17.74 -4.61 -22.52
CA ARG A 6 17.08 -5.89 -22.23
C ARG A 6 17.23 -6.31 -20.79
N GLY A 7 18.34 -5.97 -20.17
CA GLY A 7 18.68 -6.40 -18.85
C GLY A 7 18.13 -5.51 -17.74
N VAL A 8 17.67 -4.31 -18.07
CA VAL A 8 17.14 -3.37 -17.07
C VAL A 8 15.63 -3.50 -17.06
N PRO A 9 15.07 -4.17 -16.06
CA PRO A 9 13.62 -4.11 -15.92
C PRO A 9 13.26 -2.66 -15.62
N VAL A 10 12.22 -2.17 -16.28
CA VAL A 10 11.63 -0.90 -15.87
C VAL A 10 11.24 -1.07 -14.43
N LEU A 11 11.73 -0.21 -13.54
CA LEU A 11 11.33 -0.26 -12.15
C LEU A 11 9.81 -0.21 -12.10
N PRO A 12 9.20 -1.15 -11.39
CA PRO A 12 7.74 -1.16 -11.33
C PRO A 12 7.25 0.11 -10.67
N ASP A 13 6.11 0.59 -11.14
CA ASP A 13 5.42 1.66 -10.43
C ASP A 13 5.11 1.19 -9.02
N THR A 14 5.02 2.13 -8.12
CA THR A 14 4.46 1.86 -6.80
C THR A 14 2.96 1.71 -6.95
N ILE A 15 2.42 0.65 -6.40
CA ILE A 15 0.99 0.37 -6.44
C ILE A 15 0.37 0.55 -5.07
N ALA A 16 -0.89 0.94 -5.07
CA ALA A 16 -1.63 1.15 -3.84
C ALA A 16 -3.05 0.62 -3.98
N ALA A 17 -3.56 0.05 -2.91
CA ALA A 17 -4.95 -0.40 -2.86
C ALA A 17 -5.45 -0.42 -1.42
N VAL A 18 -6.78 -0.37 -1.28
CA VAL A 18 -7.42 -0.67 -0.02
C VAL A 18 -7.41 -2.20 0.11
N ALA A 19 -6.67 -2.69 1.09
CA ALA A 19 -6.42 -4.13 1.25
C ALA A 19 -7.47 -4.83 2.13
N THR A 20 -8.37 -4.07 2.74
CA THR A 20 -9.46 -4.62 3.57
C THR A 20 -10.79 -4.15 3.02
N ALA A 21 -11.81 -5.00 3.15
CA ALA A 21 -13.17 -4.61 2.79
C ALA A 21 -13.70 -3.64 3.86
N VAL A 22 -14.23 -2.50 3.41
CA VAL A 22 -14.86 -1.53 4.28
C VAL A 22 -16.32 -1.45 3.90
N ALA A 23 -17.19 -1.84 4.82
CA ALA A 23 -18.63 -1.77 4.60
C ALA A 23 -19.17 -0.46 5.15
N PRO A 24 -20.09 0.19 4.44
CA PRO A 24 -20.72 1.41 4.93
C PRO A 24 -21.42 1.15 6.27
N GLY A 25 -21.24 2.08 7.22
CA GLY A 25 -21.90 2.00 8.50
C GLY A 25 -21.27 1.06 9.50
N GLN A 26 -20.25 0.32 9.11
CA GLN A 26 -19.49 -0.52 10.03
C GLN A 26 -18.21 0.19 10.44
N GLY A 27 -18.05 0.36 11.74
CA GLY A 27 -16.78 0.83 12.29
C GLY A 27 -15.72 -0.22 12.08
N GLY A 28 -14.47 0.20 11.90
CA GLY A 28 -13.39 -0.73 11.74
C GLY A 28 -12.17 -0.06 11.13
N ILE A 29 -11.11 -0.83 11.07
CA ILE A 29 -9.85 -0.37 10.51
C ILE A 29 -9.81 -0.76 9.04
N ALA A 30 -9.54 0.22 8.19
CA ALA A 30 -9.28 -0.03 6.78
C ALA A 30 -7.79 0.12 6.53
N VAL A 31 -7.24 -0.80 5.75
CA VAL A 31 -5.81 -0.81 5.45
C VAL A 31 -5.59 -0.42 4.01
N ILE A 32 -4.78 0.63 3.81
CA ILE A 32 -4.27 0.98 2.48
C ILE A 32 -2.86 0.43 2.41
N ARG A 33 -2.59 -0.39 1.41
CA ARG A 33 -1.26 -0.98 1.22
C ARG A 33 -0.60 -0.38 0.00
N LEU A 34 0.66 0.02 0.16
CA LEU A 34 1.52 0.46 -0.94
C LEU A 34 2.66 -0.52 -1.10
N SER A 35 3.03 -0.82 -2.33
CA SER A 35 4.19 -1.67 -2.61
C SER A 35 4.96 -1.09 -3.79
N GLY A 36 6.25 -0.92 -3.63
CA GLY A 36 7.13 -0.45 -4.68
C GLY A 36 8.15 0.57 -4.22
N PRO A 37 8.94 1.11 -5.16
CA PRO A 37 10.07 1.96 -4.81
C PRO A 37 9.69 3.30 -4.18
N MET A 38 8.46 3.79 -4.41
CA MET A 38 8.01 5.06 -3.86
C MET A 38 7.19 4.91 -2.58
N ALA A 39 6.95 3.67 -2.11
CA ALA A 39 6.05 3.44 -0.98
C ALA A 39 6.44 4.23 0.26
N GLN A 40 7.71 4.20 0.63
CA GLN A 40 8.21 4.95 1.80
C GLN A 40 8.05 6.46 1.61
N ARG A 41 8.51 6.94 0.47
CA ARG A 41 8.51 8.38 0.19
C ARG A 41 7.10 8.95 0.20
N VAL A 42 6.17 8.26 -0.43
CA VAL A 42 4.77 8.69 -0.50
C VAL A 42 4.19 8.84 0.90
N VAL A 43 4.30 7.80 1.71
CA VAL A 43 3.67 7.81 3.03
C VAL A 43 4.34 8.84 3.94
N ARG A 44 5.66 8.97 3.87
CA ARG A 44 6.37 9.98 4.67
C ARG A 44 6.03 11.39 4.24
N THR A 45 5.76 11.61 2.96
CA THR A 45 5.41 12.93 2.45
C THR A 45 4.04 13.40 2.95
N ILE A 46 3.07 12.48 3.02
CA ILE A 46 1.68 12.85 3.33
C ILE A 46 1.33 12.70 4.81
N THR A 47 2.24 12.17 5.64
CA THR A 47 1.94 11.85 7.03
C THR A 47 2.90 12.58 7.97
N VAL A 48 2.36 13.08 9.08
CA VAL A 48 3.16 13.64 10.17
C VAL A 48 3.15 12.66 11.33
N PHE A 49 4.32 12.46 11.92
CA PHE A 49 4.52 11.55 13.03
C PHE A 49 5.00 12.35 14.24
N PRO A 50 4.15 12.52 15.27
CA PRO A 50 4.57 13.30 16.43
C PRO A 50 5.64 12.58 17.25
N GLY A 51 6.45 13.36 17.93
CA GLY A 51 7.49 12.82 18.82
C GLY A 51 8.69 12.28 18.07
N SER A 52 9.38 11.34 18.69
CA SER A 52 10.66 10.80 18.19
C SER A 52 10.47 9.38 17.69
N GLN A 53 9.62 9.19 16.71
CA GLN A 53 9.39 7.88 16.14
C GLN A 53 10.37 7.61 15.00
N GLU A 54 11.02 6.44 15.05
CA GLU A 54 11.99 6.07 14.02
C GLU A 54 11.33 5.29 12.90
N TRP A 55 11.65 5.66 11.67
CA TRP A 55 11.18 4.98 10.48
C TRP A 55 12.09 3.79 10.18
N LEU A 56 11.74 2.63 10.72
CA LEU A 56 12.50 1.40 10.56
C LEU A 56 11.58 0.28 10.12
N SER A 57 12.17 -0.71 9.44
CA SER A 57 11.41 -1.89 9.01
C SER A 57 10.84 -2.65 10.20
N HIS A 58 9.62 -3.16 10.01
CA HIS A 58 8.87 -3.93 11.01
C HIS A 58 8.52 -3.09 12.24
N ARG A 59 8.29 -1.80 12.01
CA ARG A 59 7.82 -0.87 13.03
C ARG A 59 6.44 -0.36 12.69
N VAL A 60 5.70 -0.06 13.72
CA VAL A 60 4.40 0.62 13.62
C VAL A 60 4.59 2.03 14.16
N LEU A 61 4.19 3.01 13.36
CA LEU A 61 4.27 4.41 13.74
C LEU A 61 2.87 5.00 13.84
N TYR A 62 2.70 5.95 14.74
CA TYR A 62 1.46 6.68 14.91
C TYR A 62 1.57 8.04 14.24
N GLY A 63 0.54 8.43 13.50
CA GLY A 63 0.57 9.72 12.84
C GLY A 63 -0.78 10.16 12.32
N HIS A 64 -0.74 11.24 11.54
CA HIS A 64 -1.90 11.80 10.88
C HIS A 64 -1.58 12.03 9.42
N VAL A 65 -2.47 11.58 8.53
CA VAL A 65 -2.36 11.92 7.11
C VAL A 65 -2.91 13.32 6.92
N LEU A 66 -2.16 14.15 6.22
CA LEU A 66 -2.54 15.53 5.96
C LEU A 66 -3.01 15.71 4.52
N ALA A 67 -3.94 16.62 4.32
CA ALA A 67 -4.34 17.06 3.00
C ALA A 67 -3.18 17.78 2.30
N ALA A 68 -3.38 18.08 1.01
CA ALA A 68 -2.34 18.73 0.21
C ALA A 68 -1.93 20.10 0.74
N ASP A 69 -2.80 20.79 1.48
CA ASP A 69 -2.47 22.07 2.11
C ASP A 69 -1.49 21.94 3.28
N GLY A 70 -1.24 20.71 3.74
CA GLY A 70 -0.34 20.46 4.85
C GLY A 70 -0.93 20.76 6.23
N HIS A 71 -2.21 21.06 6.31
CA HIS A 71 -2.87 21.48 7.56
C HIS A 71 -4.03 20.60 7.95
N GLU A 72 -4.94 20.32 7.04
CA GLU A 72 -6.12 19.53 7.35
C GLU A 72 -5.73 18.07 7.60
N ARG A 73 -6.14 17.54 8.73
CA ARG A 73 -5.94 16.13 9.05
C ARG A 73 -7.04 15.29 8.41
N LEU A 74 -6.66 14.40 7.52
CA LEU A 74 -7.60 13.51 6.85
C LEU A 74 -8.00 12.34 7.71
N ASP A 75 -7.05 11.80 8.46
CA ASP A 75 -7.31 10.70 9.39
C ASP A 75 -6.14 10.53 10.35
N GLU A 76 -6.43 10.00 11.52
CA GLU A 76 -5.45 9.48 12.46
C GLU A 76 -5.14 8.04 12.05
N VAL A 77 -3.86 7.70 11.92
CA VAL A 77 -3.45 6.44 11.33
C VAL A 77 -2.33 5.77 12.11
N LEU A 78 -2.24 4.46 11.93
CA LEU A 78 -1.02 3.71 12.22
C LEU A 78 -0.37 3.34 10.91
N VAL A 79 0.94 3.47 10.83
CA VAL A 79 1.71 3.15 9.63
C VAL A 79 2.62 1.98 9.95
N LEU A 80 2.51 0.93 9.16
CA LEU A 80 3.33 -0.26 9.29
C LEU A 80 4.36 -0.27 8.15
N VAL A 81 5.64 -0.36 8.49
CA VAL A 81 6.74 -0.30 7.54
C VAL A 81 7.37 -1.68 7.40
N MET A 82 7.45 -2.19 6.17
CA MET A 82 8.11 -3.46 5.88
C MET A 82 9.00 -3.27 4.66
N LEU A 83 10.31 -3.21 4.88
CA LEU A 83 11.24 -2.89 3.82
C LEU A 83 11.73 -4.14 3.09
N ALA A 84 12.00 -3.98 1.80
CA ALA A 84 12.54 -5.03 0.97
C ALA A 84 13.79 -5.66 1.59
N PRO A 85 14.00 -6.96 1.47
CA PRO A 85 13.12 -7.92 0.82
C PRO A 85 12.10 -8.58 1.78
N ARG A 86 12.01 -8.11 3.02
CA ARG A 86 11.23 -8.74 4.08
C ARG A 86 9.81 -8.20 4.10
N SER A 87 9.08 -8.46 3.02
CA SER A 87 7.70 -8.02 2.85
C SER A 87 6.95 -9.04 1.99
N PHE A 88 5.64 -8.88 1.89
CA PHE A 88 4.82 -9.80 1.09
C PHE A 88 5.26 -9.85 -0.37
N THR A 89 5.57 -8.70 -0.96
CA THR A 89 5.97 -8.61 -2.37
C THR A 89 7.47 -8.68 -2.57
N ALA A 90 8.25 -8.72 -1.51
CA ALA A 90 9.70 -8.53 -1.49
C ALA A 90 10.14 -7.12 -1.93
N GLU A 91 9.20 -6.21 -2.14
CA GLU A 91 9.45 -4.79 -2.36
C GLU A 91 9.30 -4.03 -1.04
N ASP A 92 9.58 -2.73 -1.03
CA ASP A 92 9.20 -1.90 0.10
C ASP A 92 7.69 -1.84 0.16
N VAL A 93 7.14 -2.23 1.30
CA VAL A 93 5.71 -2.22 1.56
C VAL A 93 5.44 -1.32 2.76
N VAL A 94 4.47 -0.43 2.61
CA VAL A 94 3.99 0.39 3.72
C VAL A 94 2.48 0.28 3.77
N GLU A 95 1.95 0.08 4.96
CA GLU A 95 0.50 0.04 5.17
C GLU A 95 0.07 1.22 6.01
N ILE A 96 -1.04 1.83 5.61
CA ILE A 96 -1.68 2.90 6.36
C ILE A 96 -2.98 2.34 6.91
N HIS A 97 -3.07 2.24 8.22
CA HIS A 97 -4.24 1.73 8.92
C HIS A 97 -5.12 2.91 9.33
N CYS A 98 -6.24 3.07 8.63
CA CYS A 98 -7.15 4.20 8.76
C CYS A 98 -8.27 3.88 9.74
N HIS A 99 -8.72 4.86 10.51
CA HIS A 99 -9.71 4.69 11.57
C HIS A 99 -11.00 5.47 11.34
N GLY A 100 -11.01 6.40 10.40
CA GLY A 100 -12.11 7.34 10.23
C GLY A 100 -13.28 6.85 9.38
N GLY A 101 -13.33 5.57 9.02
CA GLY A 101 -14.41 5.01 8.22
C GLY A 101 -14.22 5.21 6.72
N VAL A 102 -15.29 4.95 5.96
CA VAL A 102 -15.23 4.88 4.49
C VAL A 102 -14.75 6.20 3.87
N ILE A 103 -15.27 7.33 4.35
CA ILE A 103 -14.91 8.63 3.77
C ILE A 103 -13.44 8.95 4.03
N ALA A 104 -12.96 8.71 5.24
CA ALA A 104 -11.56 8.96 5.58
C ALA A 104 -10.63 8.10 4.72
N VAL A 105 -10.97 6.82 4.54
CA VAL A 105 -10.18 5.91 3.70
C VAL A 105 -10.13 6.41 2.27
N GLN A 106 -11.26 6.84 1.72
CA GLN A 106 -11.31 7.38 0.36
C GLN A 106 -10.46 8.63 0.22
N ARG A 107 -10.49 9.52 1.21
CA ARG A 107 -9.69 10.74 1.20
C ARG A 107 -8.19 10.43 1.30
N VAL A 108 -7.82 9.51 2.18
CA VAL A 108 -6.42 9.09 2.31
C VAL A 108 -5.93 8.42 1.02
N MET A 109 -6.75 7.54 0.43
CA MET A 109 -6.39 6.89 -0.82
C MET A 109 -6.22 7.91 -1.95
N ALA A 110 -7.12 8.88 -2.05
CA ALA A 110 -6.99 9.96 -3.03
C ALA A 110 -5.69 10.74 -2.81
N ARG A 111 -5.35 11.02 -1.55
CA ARG A 111 -4.11 11.73 -1.21
C ARG A 111 -2.88 10.94 -1.63
N VAL A 112 -2.88 9.63 -1.41
CA VAL A 112 -1.81 8.74 -1.86
C VAL A 112 -1.65 8.83 -3.37
N LEU A 113 -2.75 8.76 -4.11
CA LEU A 113 -2.72 8.74 -5.58
C LEU A 113 -2.32 10.08 -6.20
N GLU A 114 -2.35 11.17 -5.45
CA GLU A 114 -1.80 12.45 -5.90
C GLU A 114 -0.28 12.44 -6.01
N GLN A 115 0.37 11.52 -5.33
CA GLN A 115 1.83 11.49 -5.31
C GLN A 115 2.38 10.92 -6.61
N PRO A 116 3.50 11.46 -7.12
CA PRO A 116 4.08 10.93 -8.34
C PRO A 116 4.59 9.50 -8.16
N GLY A 117 4.47 8.70 -9.20
CA GLY A 117 4.99 7.34 -9.21
C GLY A 117 4.09 6.31 -8.55
N VAL A 118 2.88 6.67 -8.18
CA VAL A 118 1.91 5.77 -7.55
C VAL A 118 0.68 5.64 -8.42
N ARG A 119 0.18 4.43 -8.54
CA ARG A 119 -1.10 4.16 -9.19
C ARG A 119 -1.89 3.11 -8.42
N ARG A 120 -3.16 2.98 -8.73
CA ARG A 120 -3.97 1.93 -8.15
C ARG A 120 -3.48 0.55 -8.60
N ALA A 121 -3.44 -0.38 -7.67
CA ALA A 121 -3.13 -1.77 -7.99
C ALA A 121 -4.26 -2.39 -8.81
N LEU A 122 -3.89 -3.26 -9.74
CA LEU A 122 -4.84 -4.11 -10.43
C LEU A 122 -5.19 -5.31 -9.53
N PRO A 123 -6.34 -5.97 -9.74
CA PRO A 123 -6.67 -7.15 -8.96
C PRO A 123 -5.54 -8.19 -9.01
N GLY A 124 -5.14 -8.68 -7.85
CA GLY A 124 -4.09 -9.69 -7.74
C GLY A 124 -2.67 -9.19 -7.96
N GLU A 125 -2.47 -7.89 -8.12
CA GLU A 125 -1.15 -7.38 -8.50
C GLU A 125 -0.13 -7.52 -7.38
N PHE A 126 -0.53 -7.42 -6.12
CA PHE A 126 0.41 -7.67 -5.01
C PHE A 126 0.92 -9.10 -5.05
N SER A 127 0.04 -10.07 -5.28
CA SER A 127 0.42 -11.49 -5.41
C SER A 127 1.28 -11.72 -6.64
N GLN A 128 0.97 -11.05 -7.75
CA GLN A 128 1.77 -11.13 -8.96
C GLN A 128 3.20 -10.66 -8.70
N ARG A 129 3.36 -9.55 -8.01
CA ARG A 129 4.69 -9.02 -7.68
C ARG A 129 5.44 -9.96 -6.73
N ALA A 130 4.74 -10.57 -5.80
CA ALA A 130 5.34 -11.55 -4.91
C ALA A 130 5.91 -12.74 -5.70
N VAL A 131 5.19 -13.22 -6.71
CA VAL A 131 5.67 -14.28 -7.59
C VAL A 131 6.89 -13.81 -8.40
N LEU A 132 6.78 -12.65 -9.03
CA LEU A 132 7.85 -12.11 -9.87
C LEU A 132 9.14 -11.88 -9.07
N ASN A 133 9.01 -11.57 -7.81
CA ASN A 133 10.15 -11.34 -6.92
C ASN A 133 10.57 -12.59 -6.14
N GLY A 134 10.02 -13.75 -6.49
CA GLY A 134 10.42 -15.02 -5.89
C GLY A 134 9.90 -15.27 -4.48
N ARG A 135 8.94 -14.47 -4.01
CA ARG A 135 8.39 -14.61 -2.65
C ARG A 135 7.35 -15.73 -2.56
N LEU A 136 6.57 -15.91 -3.64
CA LEU A 136 5.54 -16.94 -3.73
C LEU A 136 5.76 -17.77 -4.98
N ASP A 137 5.36 -19.04 -4.94
CA ASP A 137 5.26 -19.83 -6.13
C ASP A 137 3.90 -19.60 -6.81
N LEU A 138 3.74 -20.10 -8.04
CA LEU A 138 2.53 -19.89 -8.81
C LEU A 138 1.29 -20.49 -8.15
N THR A 139 1.45 -21.61 -7.48
CA THR A 139 0.33 -22.27 -6.79
C THR A 139 -0.18 -21.39 -5.65
N ARG A 140 0.71 -20.87 -4.85
CA ARG A 140 0.35 -19.98 -3.74
C ARG A 140 -0.24 -18.68 -4.24
N ALA A 141 0.30 -18.13 -5.32
CA ALA A 141 -0.22 -16.91 -5.90
C ALA A 141 -1.64 -17.11 -6.43
N ALA A 142 -1.91 -18.23 -7.07
CA ALA A 142 -3.25 -18.56 -7.55
C ALA A 142 -4.25 -18.66 -6.41
N VAL A 143 -3.88 -19.29 -5.31
CA VAL A 143 -4.72 -19.38 -4.13
C VAL A 143 -5.02 -17.99 -3.55
N SER A 144 -3.99 -17.16 -3.42
CA SER A 144 -4.15 -15.80 -2.90
C SER A 144 -5.04 -14.97 -3.81
N TYR A 145 -4.83 -15.03 -5.10
CA TYR A 145 -5.65 -14.31 -6.08
C TYR A 145 -7.11 -14.74 -6.00
N THR A 146 -7.36 -16.03 -5.96
CA THR A 146 -8.71 -16.59 -5.86
C THR A 146 -9.37 -16.12 -4.57
N HIS A 147 -8.64 -16.15 -3.47
CA HIS A 147 -9.17 -15.75 -2.17
C HIS A 147 -9.54 -14.27 -2.14
N LEU A 148 -8.76 -13.42 -2.79
CA LEU A 148 -9.04 -11.98 -2.85
C LEU A 148 -10.16 -11.65 -3.82
N THR A 149 -10.27 -12.38 -4.91
CA THR A 149 -11.18 -12.05 -6.01
C THR A 149 -12.60 -12.61 -5.80
N LEU A 150 -12.71 -13.84 -5.29
CA LEU A 150 -13.99 -14.51 -5.13
C LEU A 150 -14.97 -13.74 -4.24
N PRO A 151 -14.59 -13.23 -3.06
CA PRO A 151 -15.52 -12.44 -2.25
C PRO A 151 -16.08 -11.23 -3.01
N THR A 152 -15.23 -10.53 -3.76
CA THR A 152 -15.63 -9.38 -4.57
C THR A 152 -16.63 -9.81 -5.64
N ASN A 153 -16.37 -10.91 -6.32
CA ASN A 153 -17.24 -11.42 -7.37
C ASN A 153 -18.61 -11.83 -6.84
N ARG A 154 -18.70 -12.30 -5.61
CA ARG A 154 -19.97 -12.68 -5.01
C ARG A 154 -20.84 -11.48 -4.68
N GLU A 155 -20.22 -10.36 -4.41
CA GLU A 155 -20.93 -9.14 -4.07
C GLU A 155 -21.51 -8.45 -5.30
N VAL A 156 -20.97 -8.79 -6.44
CA VAL A 156 -21.44 -8.27 -7.71
C VAL A 156 -22.55 -9.14 -8.26
#